data_2f5ed3632a0fe607c2c1b5963dc5f333
#
_entry.id   2f5ed3632a0fe607c2c1b5963dc5f333
#
_cell.length_a   1.000
_cell.length_b   1.000
_cell.length_c   1.000
_cell.angle_alpha   90.00
_cell.angle_beta   90.00
_cell.angle_gamma   90.00
#
_symmetry.space_group_name_H-M   'P 1'
#
loop_
_entity.id
_entity.type
_entity.pdbx_description
1 polymer ?
#
loop_
_entity_poly.entity_id
_entity_poly.type
_entity_poly.pdbx_seq_one_letter_code
_entity_poly.pdbx_strand_id
1 'polypeptide(L)'
;NDADAKLPAEREYPIVSGARVNVSGWLGAFDVRWQQSSPIDLDACTRCNACVRACPEGAIDLTYQIDLDKCKSHRTCVAVCGDAKAIDFARQDGTREGRFDIVINLTDQKLFTQHQPPQGYFAPDEDALARLKVVAEVASLVGEFEKPKFFNYRANICAHSRNKKTGCTQCIDVCSTRAITAKGEQIEVSPQLCMGCGACTTVCPSGALTYVYPRVADTGARLKAML
;
A
#
# COMPACT_ATOMS: atom_id res chain seq x y z
N ASN A 1 15.57 -11.33 -18.22
CA ASN A 1 14.49 -12.31 -18.23
C ASN A 1 15.10 -13.67 -18.49
N ASP A 2 15.51 -14.38 -17.43
CA ASP A 2 15.84 -15.79 -17.53
C ASP A 2 14.52 -16.55 -17.69
N ALA A 3 14.19 -16.93 -18.92
CA ALA A 3 13.02 -17.75 -19.22
C ALA A 3 13.05 -19.13 -18.54
N ASP A 4 14.21 -19.50 -18.01
CA ASP A 4 14.47 -20.76 -17.29
C ASP A 4 14.56 -20.60 -15.77
N ALA A 5 14.34 -19.42 -15.22
CA ALA A 5 14.36 -19.22 -13.78
C ALA A 5 13.16 -19.95 -13.14
N LYS A 6 13.40 -21.15 -12.66
CA LYS A 6 12.43 -21.93 -11.92
C LYS A 6 12.21 -21.28 -10.56
N LEU A 7 10.96 -20.99 -10.25
CA LEU A 7 10.59 -20.57 -8.89
C LEU A 7 10.97 -21.67 -7.89
N PRO A 8 11.47 -21.31 -6.70
CA PRO A 8 11.82 -22.28 -5.68
C PRO A 8 10.62 -23.16 -5.34
N ALA A 9 10.86 -24.46 -5.16
CA ALA A 9 9.82 -25.43 -4.81
C ALA A 9 9.24 -25.19 -3.41
N GLU A 10 10.05 -24.64 -2.52
CA GLU A 10 9.65 -24.21 -1.16
C GLU A 10 9.60 -22.69 -1.11
N ARG A 11 8.55 -22.15 -0.50
CA ARG A 11 8.34 -20.71 -0.34
C ARG A 11 8.04 -20.40 1.11
N GLU A 12 8.74 -19.43 1.64
CA GLU A 12 8.53 -18.91 2.99
C GLU A 12 7.47 -17.80 3.04
N TYR A 13 6.99 -17.35 1.86
CA TYR A 13 6.03 -16.25 1.74
C TYR A 13 4.74 -16.67 1.04
N PRO A 14 3.58 -16.17 1.46
CA PRO A 14 2.31 -16.47 0.82
C PRO A 14 2.23 -15.78 -0.55
N ILE A 15 1.66 -16.49 -1.53
CA ILE A 15 1.25 -15.92 -2.81
C ILE A 15 -0.26 -15.99 -2.88
N VAL A 16 -0.88 -14.86 -3.13
CA VAL A 16 -2.34 -14.73 -3.18
C VAL A 16 -2.71 -14.19 -4.55
N SER A 17 -3.69 -14.80 -5.22
CA SER A 17 -4.27 -14.21 -6.42
C SER A 17 -5.49 -13.39 -6.05
N GLY A 18 -5.65 -12.28 -6.73
CA GLY A 18 -6.80 -11.45 -6.54
C GLY A 18 -6.90 -10.35 -7.60
N ALA A 19 -8.08 -9.81 -7.72
CA ALA A 19 -8.36 -8.63 -8.52
C ALA A 19 -8.79 -7.47 -7.61
N ARG A 20 -8.90 -6.27 -8.18
CA ARG A 20 -9.41 -5.08 -7.48
C ARG A 20 -8.67 -4.80 -6.18
N VAL A 21 -7.33 -4.78 -6.27
CA VAL A 21 -6.48 -4.46 -5.12
C VAL A 21 -6.70 -3.00 -4.72
N ASN A 22 -7.01 -2.79 -3.46
CA ASN A 22 -7.11 -1.46 -2.85
C ASN A 22 -6.12 -1.38 -1.70
N VAL A 23 -5.38 -0.29 -1.64
CA VAL A 23 -4.35 -0.04 -0.63
C VAL A 23 -4.64 1.28 0.05
N SER A 24 -4.59 1.29 1.37
CA SER A 24 -4.68 2.50 2.19
C SER A 24 -3.70 2.41 3.36
N GLY A 25 -3.40 3.53 4.01
CA GLY A 25 -2.50 3.54 5.16
C GLY A 25 -1.16 4.22 4.88
N TRP A 26 -0.13 3.79 5.59
CA TRP A 26 1.21 4.39 5.63
C TRP A 26 2.26 3.36 6.02
N LEU A 27 3.53 3.72 5.99
CA LEU A 27 4.67 2.90 6.40
C LEU A 27 4.43 2.26 7.79
N GLY A 28 4.53 0.94 7.86
CA GLY A 28 4.24 0.13 9.04
C GLY A 28 2.76 -0.20 9.26
N ALA A 29 1.84 0.31 8.41
CA ALA A 29 0.41 0.10 8.59
C ALA A 29 -0.37 0.29 7.26
N PHE A 30 -0.01 -0.43 6.23
CA PHE A 30 -0.81 -0.51 5.02
C PHE A 30 -1.88 -1.58 5.16
N ASP A 31 -3.13 -1.19 5.00
CA ASP A 31 -4.25 -2.10 4.85
C ASP A 31 -4.48 -2.37 3.37
N VAL A 32 -4.28 -3.62 2.96
CA VAL A 32 -4.46 -4.09 1.59
C VAL A 32 -5.70 -4.96 1.53
N ARG A 33 -6.63 -4.62 0.64
CA ARG A 33 -7.84 -5.40 0.36
C ARG A 33 -7.82 -5.86 -1.08
N TRP A 34 -8.18 -7.11 -1.30
CA TRP A 34 -8.27 -7.68 -2.63
C TRP A 34 -9.46 -8.62 -2.73
N GLN A 35 -9.97 -8.80 -3.94
CA GLN A 35 -10.97 -9.79 -4.23
C GLN A 35 -10.25 -11.06 -4.68
N GLN A 36 -10.30 -12.11 -3.87
CA GLN A 36 -9.69 -13.37 -4.21
C GLN A 36 -10.58 -14.13 -5.19
N SER A 37 -9.99 -14.54 -6.32
CA SER A 37 -10.69 -15.21 -7.43
C SER A 37 -10.00 -16.48 -7.91
N SER A 38 -9.15 -17.10 -7.07
CA SER A 38 -8.46 -18.35 -7.47
C SER A 38 -9.28 -19.57 -7.11
N PRO A 39 -9.47 -20.50 -8.06
CA PRO A 39 -10.03 -21.81 -7.78
C PRO A 39 -9.17 -22.67 -6.83
N ILE A 40 -7.88 -22.34 -6.66
CA ILE A 40 -6.96 -23.08 -5.79
C ILE A 40 -6.98 -22.45 -4.40
N ASP A 41 -7.31 -23.27 -3.40
CA ASP A 41 -7.15 -22.93 -2.00
C ASP A 41 -5.70 -23.14 -1.57
N LEU A 42 -4.97 -22.06 -1.34
CA LEU A 42 -3.55 -22.11 -0.99
C LEU A 42 -3.31 -22.61 0.45
N ASP A 43 -4.33 -22.55 1.30
CA ASP A 43 -4.25 -23.07 2.68
C ASP A 43 -4.42 -24.61 2.69
N ALA A 44 -5.27 -25.14 1.79
CA ALA A 44 -5.44 -26.59 1.59
C ALA A 44 -4.40 -27.21 0.64
N CYS A 45 -3.72 -26.40 -0.16
CA CYS A 45 -2.77 -26.86 -1.19
C CYS A 45 -1.47 -27.36 -0.57
N THR A 46 -1.15 -28.63 -0.78
CA THR A 46 0.11 -29.28 -0.33
C THR A 46 1.32 -28.95 -1.22
N ARG A 47 1.11 -28.20 -2.31
CA ARG A 47 2.15 -27.80 -3.29
C ARG A 47 2.88 -29.01 -3.94
N CYS A 48 2.19 -30.12 -4.12
CA CYS A 48 2.73 -31.34 -4.71
C CYS A 48 3.01 -31.27 -6.21
N ASN A 49 2.68 -30.18 -6.88
CA ASN A 49 2.85 -29.93 -8.32
C ASN A 49 2.09 -30.90 -9.25
N ALA A 50 1.20 -31.73 -8.74
CA ALA A 50 0.46 -32.67 -9.57
C ALA A 50 -0.44 -31.94 -10.59
N CYS A 51 -1.13 -30.90 -10.18
CA CYS A 51 -1.98 -30.08 -11.05
C CYS A 51 -1.19 -29.31 -12.12
N VAL A 52 0.02 -28.85 -11.79
CA VAL A 52 0.91 -28.16 -12.73
C VAL A 52 1.32 -29.12 -13.85
N ARG A 53 1.74 -30.35 -13.49
CA ARG A 53 2.13 -31.39 -14.48
C ARG A 53 0.97 -31.94 -15.29
N ALA A 54 -0.24 -31.95 -14.71
CA ALA A 54 -1.40 -32.56 -15.35
C ALA A 54 -2.18 -31.58 -16.25
N CYS A 55 -1.87 -30.28 -16.20
CA CYS A 55 -2.59 -29.30 -17.02
C CYS A 55 -2.07 -29.33 -18.48
N PRO A 56 -2.89 -29.74 -19.47
CA PRO A 56 -2.45 -29.84 -20.87
C PRO A 56 -2.21 -28.43 -21.48
N GLU A 57 -2.88 -27.41 -20.98
CA GLU A 57 -2.76 -26.03 -21.47
C GLU A 57 -1.65 -25.22 -20.78
N GLY A 58 -0.96 -25.80 -19.79
CA GLY A 58 0.02 -25.06 -18.98
C GLY A 58 -0.58 -23.86 -18.25
N ALA A 59 -1.89 -23.92 -17.97
CA ALA A 59 -2.59 -22.82 -17.31
C ALA A 59 -2.35 -22.74 -15.80
N ILE A 60 -1.57 -23.64 -15.22
CA ILE A 60 -1.20 -23.65 -13.81
C ILE A 60 0.31 -23.70 -13.71
N ASP A 61 0.89 -22.75 -13.03
CA ASP A 61 2.32 -22.67 -12.78
C ASP A 61 2.67 -22.92 -11.30
N LEU A 62 3.93 -22.72 -10.93
CA LEU A 62 4.41 -22.87 -9.55
C LEU A 62 3.94 -21.74 -8.61
N THR A 63 3.17 -20.76 -9.10
CA THR A 63 2.45 -19.81 -8.24
C THR A 63 1.19 -20.43 -7.64
N TYR A 64 0.79 -21.60 -8.14
CA TYR A 64 -0.48 -22.27 -7.81
C TYR A 64 -1.70 -21.39 -8.08
N GLN A 65 -1.61 -20.64 -9.18
CA GLN A 65 -2.68 -19.86 -9.74
C GLN A 65 -3.16 -20.52 -11.01
N ILE A 66 -4.42 -20.33 -11.36
CA ILE A 66 -4.97 -20.78 -12.63
C ILE A 66 -5.17 -19.56 -13.52
N ASP A 67 -4.44 -19.52 -14.63
CA ASP A 67 -4.67 -18.55 -15.69
C ASP A 67 -5.99 -18.94 -16.39
N LEU A 68 -7.05 -18.19 -16.08
CA LEU A 68 -8.39 -18.49 -16.60
C LEU A 68 -8.52 -18.22 -18.08
N ASP A 69 -7.66 -17.39 -18.67
CA ASP A 69 -7.65 -17.12 -20.11
C ASP A 69 -7.07 -18.30 -20.89
N LYS A 70 -6.08 -18.99 -20.33
CA LYS A 70 -5.52 -20.23 -20.89
C LYS A 70 -6.33 -21.46 -20.57
N CYS A 71 -7.09 -21.44 -19.47
CA CYS A 71 -7.79 -22.60 -18.96
C CYS A 71 -8.98 -23.00 -19.84
N LYS A 72 -8.93 -24.18 -20.44
CA LYS A 72 -10.04 -24.77 -21.23
C LYS A 72 -10.94 -25.70 -20.42
N SER A 73 -10.90 -25.60 -19.09
CA SER A 73 -11.79 -26.31 -18.18
C SER A 73 -11.79 -27.85 -18.28
N HIS A 74 -10.65 -28.45 -18.61
CA HIS A 74 -10.49 -29.92 -18.66
C HIS A 74 -10.72 -30.62 -17.31
N ARG A 75 -10.58 -29.88 -16.20
CA ARG A 75 -10.75 -30.37 -14.82
C ARG A 75 -9.77 -31.51 -14.41
N THR A 76 -8.79 -31.83 -15.21
CA THR A 76 -7.74 -32.84 -14.88
C THR A 76 -7.02 -32.44 -13.58
N CYS A 77 -6.78 -31.15 -13.38
CA CYS A 77 -6.18 -30.60 -12.15
C CYS A 77 -6.98 -30.95 -10.88
N VAL A 78 -8.31 -30.96 -10.95
CA VAL A 78 -9.20 -31.34 -9.83
C VAL A 78 -9.02 -32.83 -9.52
N ALA A 79 -9.01 -33.66 -10.55
CA ALA A 79 -8.87 -35.14 -10.40
C ALA A 79 -7.52 -35.50 -9.75
N VAL A 80 -6.41 -34.89 -10.18
CA VAL A 80 -5.08 -35.21 -9.62
C VAL A 80 -4.81 -34.54 -8.28
N CYS A 81 -5.63 -33.57 -7.86
CA CYS A 81 -5.52 -32.96 -6.53
C CYS A 81 -5.91 -33.93 -5.42
N GLY A 82 -6.72 -34.95 -5.74
CA GLY A 82 -7.02 -36.07 -4.87
C GLY A 82 -7.61 -35.65 -3.51
N ASP A 83 -7.07 -36.22 -2.43
CA ASP A 83 -7.58 -36.04 -1.09
C ASP A 83 -7.40 -34.60 -0.53
N ALA A 84 -6.46 -33.84 -1.07
CA ALA A 84 -6.25 -32.46 -0.65
C ALA A 84 -7.43 -31.55 -1.02
N LYS A 85 -8.19 -31.88 -2.08
CA LYS A 85 -9.37 -31.14 -2.56
C LYS A 85 -9.16 -29.63 -2.62
N ALA A 86 -7.94 -29.21 -2.86
CA ALA A 86 -7.56 -27.80 -2.85
C ALA A 86 -8.06 -27.02 -4.07
N ILE A 87 -8.61 -27.68 -5.10
CA ILE A 87 -9.06 -27.04 -6.34
C ILE A 87 -10.57 -27.16 -6.46
N ASP A 88 -11.25 -26.03 -6.30
CA ASP A 88 -12.70 -25.90 -6.46
C ASP A 88 -13.02 -24.68 -7.32
N PHE A 89 -13.56 -24.92 -8.51
CA PHE A 89 -13.99 -23.86 -9.44
C PHE A 89 -15.38 -23.27 -9.07
N ALA A 90 -16.09 -23.89 -8.14
CA ALA A 90 -17.33 -23.33 -7.58
C ALA A 90 -17.07 -22.42 -6.37
N ARG A 91 -15.82 -22.31 -5.96
CA ARG A 91 -15.41 -21.43 -4.85
C ARG A 91 -15.85 -20.00 -5.15
N GLN A 92 -16.63 -19.42 -4.24
CA GLN A 92 -17.07 -18.05 -4.38
C GLN A 92 -15.94 -17.07 -4.09
N ASP A 93 -15.87 -16.03 -4.91
CA ASP A 93 -15.00 -14.90 -4.68
C ASP A 93 -15.28 -14.25 -3.32
N GLY A 94 -14.22 -14.00 -2.58
CA GLY A 94 -14.31 -13.35 -1.27
C GLY A 94 -13.37 -12.15 -1.20
N THR A 95 -13.80 -11.10 -0.51
CA THR A 95 -12.91 -10.02 -0.13
C THR A 95 -11.98 -10.51 0.97
N ARG A 96 -10.70 -10.36 0.74
CA ARG A 96 -9.63 -10.64 1.70
C ARG A 96 -8.95 -9.34 2.09
N GLU A 97 -8.39 -9.32 3.27
CA GLU A 97 -7.60 -8.18 3.74
C GLU A 97 -6.35 -8.66 4.47
N GLY A 98 -5.32 -7.84 4.41
CA GLY A 98 -4.07 -8.07 5.12
C GLY A 98 -3.41 -6.75 5.48
N ARG A 99 -2.61 -6.75 6.53
CA ARG A 99 -1.84 -5.60 6.96
C ARG A 99 -0.36 -5.83 6.68
N PHE A 100 0.28 -4.84 6.08
CA PHE A 100 1.65 -4.91 5.61
C PHE A 100 2.41 -3.64 6.00
N ASP A 101 3.69 -3.76 6.24
CA ASP A 101 4.54 -2.61 6.61
C ASP A 101 4.93 -1.78 5.39
N ILE A 102 5.14 -2.43 4.25
CA ILE A 102 5.61 -1.84 3.00
C ILE A 102 4.82 -2.43 1.83
N VAL A 103 4.57 -1.63 0.82
CA VAL A 103 3.92 -2.06 -0.44
C VAL A 103 4.80 -1.69 -1.62
N ILE A 104 5.16 -2.67 -2.44
CA ILE A 104 5.83 -2.48 -3.73
C ILE A 104 4.81 -2.83 -4.82
N ASN A 105 4.37 -1.82 -5.55
CA ASN A 105 3.46 -1.98 -6.67
C ASN A 105 4.27 -2.19 -7.96
N LEU A 106 4.20 -3.38 -8.52
CA LEU A 106 4.84 -3.73 -9.79
C LEU A 106 3.86 -3.78 -10.96
N THR A 107 2.65 -3.26 -10.77
CA THR A 107 1.60 -3.18 -11.80
C THR A 107 1.51 -1.78 -12.37
N ASP A 108 0.94 -1.64 -13.55
CA ASP A 108 0.70 -0.34 -14.20
C ASP A 108 -0.43 0.48 -13.52
N GLN A 109 -1.19 -0.15 -12.64
CA GLN A 109 -2.29 0.50 -11.94
C GLN A 109 -1.78 1.40 -10.83
N LYS A 110 -2.12 2.69 -10.89
CA LYS A 110 -1.86 3.62 -9.78
C LYS A 110 -2.81 3.34 -8.62
N LEU A 111 -2.28 2.81 -7.51
CA LEU A 111 -3.07 2.52 -6.31
C LEU A 111 -3.30 3.77 -5.44
N PHE A 112 -2.45 4.78 -5.56
CA PHE A 112 -2.59 6.08 -4.91
C PHE A 112 -2.69 7.20 -5.95
N THR A 113 -3.68 8.08 -5.80
CA THR A 113 -3.99 9.17 -6.75
C THR A 113 -3.53 10.55 -6.26
N GLN A 114 -3.08 10.66 -5.01
CA GLN A 114 -2.54 11.92 -4.48
C GLN A 114 -1.18 12.24 -5.13
N HIS A 115 -0.84 13.53 -5.13
CA HIS A 115 0.40 14.01 -5.73
C HIS A 115 1.64 13.33 -5.13
N GLN A 116 1.61 13.06 -3.83
CA GLN A 116 2.69 12.39 -3.12
C GLN A 116 2.13 11.17 -2.37
N PRO A 117 2.47 9.95 -2.81
CA PRO A 117 2.00 8.74 -2.13
C PRO A 117 2.61 8.62 -0.73
N PRO A 118 2.00 7.80 0.15
CA PRO A 118 2.52 7.56 1.49
C PRO A 118 3.95 6.99 1.47
N GLN A 119 4.74 7.32 2.50
CA GLN A 119 6.02 6.63 2.72
C GLN A 119 5.80 5.12 2.85
N GLY A 120 6.75 4.33 2.35
CA GLY A 120 6.65 2.87 2.33
C GLY A 120 5.85 2.29 1.17
N TYR A 121 5.22 3.15 0.32
CA TYR A 121 4.66 2.74 -0.95
C TYR A 121 5.63 3.06 -2.08
N PHE A 122 5.99 2.05 -2.83
CA PHE A 122 6.91 2.13 -3.96
C PHE A 122 6.20 1.65 -5.24
N ALA A 123 6.38 2.38 -6.30
CA ALA A 123 5.88 2.01 -7.63
C ALA A 123 7.00 2.28 -8.64
N PRO A 124 8.03 1.41 -8.70
CA PRO A 124 9.12 1.58 -9.66
C PRO A 124 8.64 1.35 -11.09
N ASP A 125 9.24 2.06 -12.01
CA ASP A 125 9.08 1.81 -13.44
C ASP A 125 9.53 0.38 -13.80
N GLU A 126 9.25 -0.05 -15.02
CA GLU A 126 9.62 -1.40 -15.51
C GLU A 126 11.15 -1.61 -15.62
N ASP A 127 11.93 -0.56 -15.51
CA ASP A 127 13.40 -0.63 -15.56
C ASP A 127 13.97 -1.44 -14.40
N ALA A 128 14.85 -2.39 -14.73
CA ALA A 128 15.49 -3.26 -13.75
C ALA A 128 16.30 -2.49 -12.70
N LEU A 129 16.95 -1.39 -13.09
CA LEU A 129 17.72 -0.56 -12.17
C LEU A 129 16.82 0.19 -11.18
N ALA A 130 15.66 0.68 -11.63
CA ALA A 130 14.66 1.30 -10.77
C ALA A 130 14.14 0.30 -9.72
N ARG A 131 13.85 -0.92 -10.12
CA ARG A 131 13.44 -2.01 -9.21
C ARG A 131 14.51 -2.38 -8.20
N LEU A 132 15.78 -2.49 -8.63
CA LEU A 132 16.90 -2.75 -7.72
C LEU A 132 17.11 -1.64 -6.69
N LYS A 133 16.96 -0.36 -7.09
CA LYS A 133 17.01 0.77 -6.16
C LYS A 133 15.93 0.66 -5.08
N VAL A 134 14.70 0.33 -5.45
CA VAL A 134 13.60 0.11 -4.50
C VAL A 134 13.93 -1.03 -3.54
N VAL A 135 14.47 -2.15 -4.02
CA VAL A 135 14.87 -3.27 -3.14
C VAL A 135 15.93 -2.83 -2.14
N ALA A 136 16.95 -2.08 -2.57
CA ALA A 136 17.99 -1.55 -1.68
C ALA A 136 17.41 -0.57 -0.65
N GLU A 137 16.48 0.30 -1.04
CA GLU A 137 15.82 1.23 -0.15
C GLU A 137 14.95 0.50 0.88
N VAL A 138 14.13 -0.45 0.44
CA VAL A 138 13.29 -1.29 1.31
C VAL A 138 14.13 -2.06 2.32
N ALA A 139 15.27 -2.61 1.91
CA ALA A 139 16.19 -3.31 2.82
C ALA A 139 16.72 -2.40 3.96
N SER A 140 16.79 -1.09 3.75
CA SER A 140 17.18 -0.13 4.78
C SER A 140 16.04 0.24 5.75
N LEU A 141 14.81 -0.14 5.44
CA LEU A 141 13.61 0.17 6.24
C LEU A 141 13.29 -0.94 7.27
N VAL A 142 14.29 -1.67 7.73
CA VAL A 142 14.16 -2.67 8.80
C VAL A 142 14.38 -2.00 10.14
N GLY A 143 13.41 -2.12 11.07
CA GLY A 143 13.50 -1.59 12.42
C GLY A 143 12.35 -0.67 12.80
N GLU A 144 12.49 0.03 13.93
CA GLU A 144 11.53 1.01 14.41
C GLU A 144 11.98 2.43 14.02
N PHE A 145 11.04 3.21 13.50
CA PHE A 145 11.30 4.58 13.08
C PHE A 145 10.40 5.56 13.83
N GLU A 146 11.02 6.52 14.51
CA GLU A 146 10.29 7.64 15.09
C GLU A 146 10.07 8.73 14.05
N LYS A 147 8.80 9.10 13.85
CA LYS A 147 8.43 10.21 12.98
C LYS A 147 8.08 11.44 13.81
N PRO A 148 8.79 12.57 13.64
CA PRO A 148 8.49 13.78 14.40
C PRO A 148 7.11 14.32 14.02
N LYS A 149 6.43 14.92 15.00
CA LYS A 149 5.20 15.67 14.75
C LYS A 149 5.56 17.06 14.21
N PHE A 150 5.27 17.32 12.95
CA PHE A 150 5.65 18.55 12.25
C PHE A 150 4.73 19.74 12.49
N PHE A 151 3.53 19.52 13.03
CA PHE A 151 2.50 20.53 13.13
C PHE A 151 1.88 20.58 14.54
N ASN A 152 1.35 21.76 14.88
CA ASN A 152 0.42 21.93 15.98
C ASN A 152 -0.90 22.47 15.43
N TYR A 153 -2.03 21.96 15.94
CA TYR A 153 -3.37 22.36 15.52
C TYR A 153 -4.16 22.90 16.70
N ARG A 154 -4.71 24.10 16.54
CA ARG A 154 -5.57 24.79 17.50
C ARG A 154 -6.99 24.88 16.96
N ALA A 155 -7.86 23.95 17.39
CA ALA A 155 -9.21 23.83 16.87
C ALA A 155 -10.08 25.06 17.17
N ASN A 156 -9.87 25.73 18.32
CA ASN A 156 -10.66 26.88 18.78
C ASN A 156 -10.58 28.10 17.86
N ILE A 157 -9.52 28.24 17.07
CA ILE A 157 -9.34 29.32 16.11
C ILE A 157 -9.44 28.90 14.66
N CYS A 158 -9.73 27.61 14.42
CA CYS A 158 -9.86 27.07 13.06
C CYS A 158 -11.12 27.63 12.38
N ALA A 159 -10.96 28.05 11.12
CA ALA A 159 -12.06 28.57 10.30
C ALA A 159 -12.71 27.50 9.41
N HIS A 160 -12.41 26.21 9.62
CA HIS A 160 -12.90 25.13 8.77
C HIS A 160 -14.41 25.02 8.79
N SER A 161 -15.01 24.96 9.97
CA SER A 161 -16.45 24.90 10.10
C SER A 161 -16.90 25.55 11.41
N ARG A 162 -17.95 26.36 11.32
CA ARG A 162 -18.67 26.89 12.47
C ARG A 162 -20.17 26.85 12.16
N ASN A 163 -20.98 26.55 13.14
CA ASN A 163 -22.45 26.49 12.99
C ASN A 163 -22.90 25.53 11.87
N LYS A 164 -22.23 24.39 11.73
CA LYS A 164 -22.49 23.35 10.72
C LYS A 164 -22.31 23.82 9.26
N LYS A 165 -21.61 24.92 9.04
CA LYS A 165 -21.27 25.41 7.69
C LYS A 165 -19.78 25.25 7.46
N THR A 166 -19.39 24.53 6.40
CA THR A 166 -18.01 24.44 5.96
C THR A 166 -17.54 25.79 5.44
N GLY A 167 -16.50 26.34 6.04
CA GLY A 167 -15.90 27.61 5.65
C GLY A 167 -14.59 27.41 4.89
N CYS A 168 -13.49 27.18 5.60
CA CYS A 168 -12.15 27.12 5.03
C CYS A 168 -11.69 25.66 4.77
N THR A 169 -11.19 25.38 3.56
CA THR A 169 -10.62 24.06 3.17
C THR A 169 -9.16 24.16 2.72
N GLN A 170 -8.55 25.34 2.76
CA GLN A 170 -7.25 25.62 2.15
C GLN A 170 -6.14 24.63 2.54
N CYS A 171 -6.08 24.24 3.82
CA CYS A 171 -5.07 23.29 4.28
C CYS A 171 -5.34 21.86 3.78
N ILE A 172 -6.59 21.48 3.57
CA ILE A 172 -6.98 20.19 2.98
C ILE A 172 -6.58 20.17 1.51
N ASP A 173 -6.91 21.23 0.79
CA ASP A 173 -6.70 21.33 -0.67
C ASP A 173 -5.22 21.38 -1.05
N VAL A 174 -4.38 22.05 -0.23
CA VAL A 174 -2.93 22.16 -0.49
C VAL A 174 -2.13 20.92 -0.07
N CYS A 175 -2.72 20.01 0.69
CA CYS A 175 -1.99 18.87 1.24
C CYS A 175 -1.68 17.81 0.17
N SER A 176 -0.43 17.76 -0.29
CA SER A 176 0.03 16.84 -1.35
C SER A 176 -0.09 15.36 -0.96
N THR A 177 -0.03 15.04 0.34
CA THR A 177 -0.13 13.67 0.87
C THR A 177 -1.53 13.30 1.35
N ARG A 178 -2.48 14.24 1.28
CA ARG A 178 -3.83 14.07 1.87
C ARG A 178 -3.82 13.69 3.36
N ALA A 179 -2.84 14.17 4.09
CA ALA A 179 -2.74 13.95 5.53
C ALA A 179 -3.79 14.72 6.33
N ILE A 180 -4.49 15.68 5.73
CA ILE A 180 -5.49 16.53 6.38
C ILE A 180 -6.87 16.20 5.84
N THR A 181 -7.79 15.88 6.73
CA THR A 181 -9.18 15.55 6.39
C THR A 181 -10.15 16.35 7.24
N ALA A 182 -11.36 16.55 6.73
CA ALA A 182 -12.45 17.15 7.49
C ALA A 182 -13.02 16.14 8.50
N LYS A 183 -13.24 16.55 9.74
CA LYS A 183 -13.86 15.76 10.78
C LYS A 183 -14.89 16.60 11.54
N GLY A 184 -16.12 16.58 11.04
CA GLY A 184 -17.17 17.44 11.58
C GLY A 184 -16.84 18.93 11.44
N GLU A 185 -16.83 19.66 12.53
CA GLU A 185 -16.49 21.11 12.57
C GLU A 185 -14.98 21.39 12.66
N GLN A 186 -14.16 20.38 12.65
CA GLN A 186 -12.71 20.48 12.77
C GLN A 186 -12.01 19.75 11.62
N ILE A 187 -10.72 19.94 11.54
CA ILE A 187 -9.86 19.09 10.70
C ILE A 187 -9.12 18.08 11.57
N GLU A 188 -8.83 16.95 10.98
CA GLU A 188 -7.93 15.95 11.54
C GLU A 188 -6.67 15.89 10.68
N VAL A 189 -5.52 15.84 11.32
CA VAL A 189 -4.23 15.71 10.62
C VAL A 189 -3.57 14.41 11.04
N SER A 190 -3.32 13.52 10.06
CA SER A 190 -2.57 12.28 10.29
C SER A 190 -1.07 12.59 10.41
N PRO A 191 -0.43 12.37 11.57
CA PRO A 191 1.02 12.52 11.71
C PRO A 191 1.79 11.53 10.82
N GLN A 192 1.22 10.36 10.60
CA GLN A 192 1.82 9.28 9.82
C GLN A 192 1.92 9.63 8.33
N LEU A 193 0.89 10.28 7.79
CA LEU A 193 0.87 10.74 6.39
C LEU A 193 1.58 12.08 6.20
N CYS A 194 1.70 12.89 7.25
CA CYS A 194 2.32 14.21 7.16
C CYS A 194 3.81 14.10 6.83
N MET A 195 4.24 14.73 5.73
CA MET A 195 5.64 14.76 5.28
C MET A 195 6.43 15.97 5.81
N GLY A 196 5.81 16.83 6.61
CA GLY A 196 6.50 18.00 7.17
C GLY A 196 6.82 19.11 6.16
N CYS A 197 6.11 19.20 5.04
CA CYS A 197 6.38 20.20 4.00
C CYS A 197 6.01 21.65 4.40
N GLY A 198 5.14 21.81 5.42
CA GLY A 198 4.73 23.13 5.92
C GLY A 198 3.69 23.88 5.09
N ALA A 199 3.32 23.42 3.89
CA ALA A 199 2.39 24.12 3.00
C ALA A 199 1.04 24.49 3.66
N CYS A 200 0.52 23.59 4.50
CA CYS A 200 -0.74 23.86 5.22
C CYS A 200 -0.64 25.02 6.21
N THR A 201 0.54 25.32 6.74
CA THR A 201 0.73 26.44 7.68
C THR A 201 0.84 27.78 6.98
N THR A 202 1.31 27.80 5.72
CA THR A 202 1.42 29.03 4.93
C THR A 202 0.06 29.53 4.42
N VAL A 203 -0.88 28.62 4.18
CA VAL A 203 -2.23 28.96 3.68
C VAL A 203 -3.26 29.10 4.79
N CYS A 204 -2.92 28.86 6.06
CA CYS A 204 -3.89 28.92 7.16
C CYS A 204 -4.18 30.37 7.57
N PRO A 205 -5.36 30.93 7.25
CA PRO A 205 -5.64 32.35 7.49
C PRO A 205 -5.78 32.70 8.97
N SER A 206 -6.14 31.72 9.81
CA SER A 206 -6.33 31.91 11.24
C SER A 206 -5.09 31.56 12.08
N GLY A 207 -4.05 30.97 11.46
CA GLY A 207 -2.90 30.43 12.18
C GLY A 207 -3.26 29.24 13.09
N ALA A 208 -4.37 28.55 12.82
CA ALA A 208 -4.77 27.36 13.56
C ALA A 208 -3.78 26.21 13.37
N LEU A 209 -3.16 26.11 12.20
CA LEU A 209 -2.05 25.20 11.91
C LEU A 209 -0.73 25.96 11.97
N THR A 210 0.21 25.46 12.77
CA THR A 210 1.55 26.02 12.91
C THR A 210 2.60 24.91 12.78
N TYR A 211 3.77 25.27 12.22
CA TYR A 211 4.90 24.34 12.07
C TYR A 211 5.70 24.29 13.38
N VAL A 212 6.09 23.08 13.80
CA VAL A 212 6.73 22.91 15.12
C VAL A 212 8.01 22.07 15.12
N TYR A 213 8.44 21.56 13.97
CA TYR A 213 9.66 20.77 13.90
C TYR A 213 10.42 20.98 12.57
N PRO A 214 11.65 21.58 12.62
CA PRO A 214 12.24 22.21 13.79
C PRO A 214 11.45 23.45 14.25
N ARG A 215 11.57 23.83 15.51
CA ARG A 215 10.94 25.05 16.01
C ARG A 215 11.55 26.27 15.34
N VAL A 216 10.74 27.28 15.03
CA VAL A 216 11.22 28.53 14.42
C VAL A 216 12.32 29.19 15.26
N ALA A 217 12.18 29.17 16.60
CA ALA A 217 13.18 29.68 17.51
C ALA A 217 14.52 28.94 17.40
N ASP A 218 14.50 27.59 17.28
CA ASP A 218 15.71 26.78 17.15
C ASP A 218 16.40 27.03 15.80
N THR A 219 15.62 27.16 14.73
CA THR A 219 16.12 27.51 13.40
C THR A 219 16.76 28.91 13.40
N GLY A 220 16.10 29.89 14.04
CA GLY A 220 16.64 31.24 14.21
C GLY A 220 17.93 31.28 15.02
N ALA A 221 18.01 30.51 16.10
CA ALA A 221 19.22 30.39 16.91
C ALA A 221 20.38 29.77 16.13
N ARG A 222 20.12 28.70 15.35
CA ARG A 222 21.13 28.08 14.48
C ARG A 222 21.62 29.03 13.40
N LEU A 223 20.71 29.75 12.74
CA LEU A 223 21.07 30.74 11.73
C LEU A 223 21.95 31.85 12.33
N LYS A 224 21.57 32.36 13.50
CA LYS A 224 22.37 33.39 14.21
C LYS A 224 23.76 32.88 14.59
N ALA A 225 23.93 31.61 14.90
CA ALA A 225 25.21 31.02 15.25
C ALA A 225 26.12 30.76 14.03
N MET A 226 25.54 30.74 12.82
CA MET A 226 26.29 30.57 11.56
C MET A 226 26.71 31.89 10.89
N LEU A 227 26.10 33.01 11.29
CA LEU A 227 26.42 34.37 10.85
C LEU A 227 27.41 35.04 11.79
#